data_c29a9a3348603a6de55a19e27c5c8932
#
_entry.id   c29a9a3348603a6de55a19e27c5c8932
#
_cell.length_a   1.000
_cell.length_b   1.000
_cell.length_c   1.000
_cell.angle_alpha   90.00
_cell.angle_beta   90.00
_cell.angle_gamma   90.00
#
_symmetry.space_group_name_H-M   'P 1'
#
loop_
_entity.id
_entity.type
_entity.pdbx_description
1 polymer ?
#
loop_
_entity_poly.entity_id
_entity_poly.type
_entity_poly.pdbx_seq_one_letter_code
_entity_poly.pdbx_strand_id
1 'polypeptide(L)'
;MGDMTIDGRKVEFTDEKNILTIIRKAGIDIPTLCYHSELSTFGACRLCTVEDDRGRMFASCSEEPRDGMVIYTHTERLRKHRKLIVELLLAAHCRDCTTCVKSGECKLQDLAHKMNIYNVRFDNYKEVKPVDFSSPSIVRDPNKCILCGNCVRVCNEIQGVGVLGFTHRGSEAGVAPAFEKQLSETNCVSCGQCRVVCPTGALTIRTNMDEVWAALGDKNTRVVAQIAPAVRVAVGEAFGLPNGTNSMGKIVSALHLMGFDEVFDTTYTADLTIMEETAEFLDRVANGGKLPLLTSCCPAWVKFVDNEFPEYKENVSTCRSPQQMFSAVLKDWYRDPEHADGKKTVVVSIMPCTAKKMEAKRPESYTKGEKDTDVVITTTELVRMIKNAGIEFDKIDAEACDMPFGIGSGAGVIFGVTGGVT
;
A
#
# COMPACT_ATOMS: atom_id res chain seq x y z
N MET A 1 29.74 -22.43 -0.35
CA MET A 1 29.42 -23.08 0.94
C MET A 1 30.55 -22.79 1.91
N GLY A 2 30.22 -22.41 3.10
CA GLY A 2 31.17 -22.14 4.17
C GLY A 2 30.46 -22.16 5.52
N ASP A 3 31.21 -21.96 6.58
CA ASP A 3 30.65 -21.80 7.90
C ASP A 3 31.16 -20.51 8.56
N MET A 4 30.39 -19.98 9.49
CA MET A 4 30.75 -18.85 10.30
C MET A 4 30.26 -19.02 11.74
N THR A 5 30.86 -18.33 12.66
CA THR A 5 30.44 -18.34 14.07
C THR A 5 29.68 -17.06 14.41
N ILE A 6 28.44 -17.20 14.87
CA ILE A 6 27.58 -16.09 15.29
C ILE A 6 27.27 -16.25 16.78
N ASP A 7 27.72 -15.31 17.60
CA ASP A 7 27.53 -15.34 19.06
C ASP A 7 27.94 -16.70 19.69
N GLY A 8 29.04 -17.29 19.21
CA GLY A 8 29.58 -18.59 19.67
C GLY A 8 28.89 -19.82 19.06
N ARG A 9 27.91 -19.65 18.16
CA ARG A 9 27.23 -20.75 17.47
C ARG A 9 27.72 -20.88 16.04
N LYS A 10 28.06 -22.09 15.62
CA LYS A 10 28.45 -22.38 14.23
C LYS A 10 27.20 -22.39 13.34
N VAL A 11 27.24 -21.65 12.24
CA VAL A 11 26.15 -21.52 11.27
C VAL A 11 26.71 -21.70 9.87
N GLU A 12 26.12 -22.62 9.12
CA GLU A 12 26.47 -22.88 7.72
C GLU A 12 25.77 -21.86 6.80
N PHE A 13 26.43 -21.52 5.71
CA PHE A 13 25.85 -20.68 4.64
C PHE A 13 26.23 -21.23 3.26
N THR A 14 25.40 -20.91 2.26
CA THR A 14 25.54 -21.39 0.87
C THR A 14 25.78 -20.26 -0.11
N ASP A 15 24.73 -19.49 -0.40
CA ASP A 15 24.65 -18.48 -1.44
C ASP A 15 24.12 -17.13 -0.92
N GLU A 16 24.01 -16.98 0.40
CA GLU A 16 23.52 -15.75 1.00
C GLU A 16 24.41 -14.55 0.65
N LYS A 17 23.79 -13.53 0.06
CA LYS A 17 24.47 -12.32 -0.42
C LYS A 17 25.04 -11.42 0.68
N ASN A 18 24.54 -11.58 1.91
CA ASN A 18 25.00 -10.75 3.04
C ASN A 18 24.83 -11.47 4.38
N ILE A 19 25.62 -11.04 5.35
CA ILE A 19 25.67 -11.61 6.69
C ILE A 19 24.33 -11.46 7.43
N LEU A 20 23.57 -10.38 7.20
CA LEU A 20 22.27 -10.16 7.84
C LEU A 20 21.27 -11.29 7.55
N THR A 21 21.29 -11.82 6.33
CA THR A 21 20.41 -12.94 5.94
C THR A 21 20.74 -14.19 6.74
N ILE A 22 22.02 -14.50 6.93
CA ILE A 22 22.48 -15.66 7.71
C ILE A 22 22.10 -15.50 9.20
N ILE A 23 22.31 -14.30 9.77
CA ILE A 23 21.92 -13.98 11.15
C ILE A 23 20.43 -14.24 11.37
N ARG A 24 19.58 -13.79 10.43
CA ARG A 24 18.12 -14.00 10.50
C ARG A 24 17.73 -15.47 10.34
N LYS A 25 18.38 -16.21 9.44
CA LYS A 25 18.21 -17.68 9.32
C LYS A 25 18.59 -18.41 10.60
N ALA A 26 19.59 -17.92 11.34
CA ALA A 26 19.99 -18.44 12.65
C ALA A 26 18.99 -18.08 13.79
N GLY A 27 17.86 -17.43 13.50
CA GLY A 27 16.83 -17.05 14.46
C GLY A 27 17.17 -15.81 15.28
N ILE A 28 18.15 -15.00 14.85
CA ILE A 28 18.56 -13.78 15.57
C ILE A 28 17.95 -12.56 14.88
N ASP A 29 17.09 -11.81 15.62
CA ASP A 29 16.44 -10.59 15.11
C ASP A 29 17.36 -9.36 15.34
N ILE A 30 18.05 -8.95 14.28
CA ILE A 30 18.80 -7.69 14.27
C ILE A 30 17.94 -6.59 13.63
N PRO A 31 17.80 -5.43 14.29
CA PRO A 31 16.96 -4.36 13.78
C PRO A 31 17.50 -3.73 12.50
N THR A 32 16.59 -3.40 11.59
CA THR A 32 16.89 -2.67 10.35
C THR A 32 15.76 -1.67 10.04
N LEU A 33 16.11 -0.52 9.45
CA LEU A 33 15.14 0.46 8.94
C LEU A 33 15.30 0.70 7.43
N CYS A 34 16.50 0.53 6.89
CA CYS A 34 16.77 0.77 5.47
C CYS A 34 16.94 -0.49 4.62
N TYR A 35 16.96 -1.67 5.22
CA TYR A 35 17.09 -2.95 4.50
C TYR A 35 15.72 -3.51 4.14
N HIS A 36 15.59 -3.96 2.91
CA HIS A 36 14.45 -4.72 2.39
C HIS A 36 15.01 -5.79 1.44
N SER A 37 14.48 -7.04 1.51
CA SER A 37 14.96 -8.17 0.72
C SER A 37 14.91 -7.92 -0.79
N GLU A 38 13.86 -7.25 -1.25
CA GLU A 38 13.56 -7.01 -2.67
C GLU A 38 14.21 -5.73 -3.22
N LEU A 39 14.96 -4.99 -2.41
CA LEU A 39 15.61 -3.75 -2.84
C LEU A 39 17.12 -3.86 -2.74
N SER A 40 17.82 -3.06 -3.53
CA SER A 40 19.27 -2.93 -3.44
C SER A 40 19.72 -2.58 -2.02
N THR A 41 20.91 -2.98 -1.65
CA THR A 41 21.48 -2.67 -0.32
C THR A 41 21.88 -1.20 -0.24
N PHE A 42 21.42 -0.50 0.81
CA PHE A 42 21.70 0.93 0.99
C PHE A 42 22.65 1.22 2.17
N GLY A 43 22.54 0.45 3.29
CA GLY A 43 23.43 0.54 4.43
C GLY A 43 23.36 1.83 5.26
N ALA A 44 22.33 2.67 5.07
CA ALA A 44 22.26 4.01 5.67
C ALA A 44 21.95 4.01 7.17
N CYS A 45 21.05 3.15 7.66
CA CYS A 45 20.57 3.23 9.03
C CYS A 45 21.57 2.71 10.08
N ARG A 46 22.53 1.87 9.71
CA ARG A 46 23.56 1.28 10.58
C ARG A 46 23.05 0.48 11.79
N LEU A 47 21.77 0.18 11.87
CA LEU A 47 21.20 -0.60 12.98
C LEU A 47 21.59 -2.08 12.93
N CYS A 48 21.84 -2.62 11.73
CA CYS A 48 22.30 -3.99 11.53
C CYS A 48 23.81 -4.19 11.84
N THR A 49 24.47 -3.21 12.44
CA THR A 49 25.90 -3.30 12.77
C THR A 49 26.17 -4.50 13.69
N VAL A 50 27.22 -5.24 13.34
CA VAL A 50 27.80 -6.37 14.10
C VAL A 50 29.26 -6.07 14.41
N GLU A 51 29.86 -6.86 15.27
CA GLU A 51 31.29 -6.74 15.68
C GLU A 51 32.01 -8.05 15.38
N ASP A 52 33.22 -7.99 14.80
CA ASP A 52 34.05 -9.17 14.59
C ASP A 52 34.91 -9.48 15.81
N ASP A 53 35.65 -10.59 15.76
CA ASP A 53 36.57 -11.04 16.81
C ASP A 53 37.74 -10.06 17.08
N ARG A 54 38.00 -9.11 16.17
CA ARG A 54 39.00 -8.06 16.29
C ARG A 54 38.42 -6.73 16.79
N GLY A 55 37.13 -6.69 17.11
CA GLY A 55 36.41 -5.49 17.56
C GLY A 55 36.05 -4.50 16.45
N ARG A 56 36.15 -4.87 15.15
CA ARG A 56 35.70 -4.04 14.04
C ARG A 56 34.19 -4.09 13.93
N MET A 57 33.57 -2.93 13.86
CA MET A 57 32.13 -2.79 13.68
C MET A 57 31.77 -2.51 12.21
N PHE A 58 30.83 -3.26 11.65
CA PHE A 58 30.37 -3.09 10.26
C PHE A 58 28.90 -3.45 10.09
N ALA A 59 28.29 -2.98 9.01
CA ALA A 59 26.87 -3.23 8.72
C ALA A 59 26.70 -4.60 8.07
N SER A 60 26.03 -5.53 8.74
CA SER A 60 25.83 -6.90 8.26
C SER A 60 25.00 -7.01 6.97
N CYS A 61 24.16 -5.99 6.66
CA CYS A 61 23.36 -5.97 5.44
C CYS A 61 24.18 -5.71 4.16
N SER A 62 25.39 -5.17 4.28
CA SER A 62 26.24 -4.79 3.14
C SER A 62 27.59 -5.54 3.09
N GLU A 63 27.80 -6.47 3.98
CA GLU A 63 29.05 -7.28 4.00
C GLU A 63 28.73 -8.71 3.60
N GLU A 64 29.56 -9.27 2.72
CA GLU A 64 29.46 -10.66 2.27
C GLU A 64 30.01 -11.62 3.35
N PRO A 65 29.41 -12.80 3.52
CA PRO A 65 29.90 -13.81 4.43
C PRO A 65 31.24 -14.40 3.93
N ARG A 66 32.12 -14.75 4.87
CA ARG A 66 33.39 -15.43 4.59
C ARG A 66 33.54 -16.65 5.49
N ASP A 67 34.11 -17.69 4.95
CA ASP A 67 34.36 -18.92 5.69
C ASP A 67 35.27 -18.66 6.93
N GLY A 68 34.92 -19.28 8.05
CA GLY A 68 35.61 -19.10 9.33
C GLY A 68 35.39 -17.76 10.02
N MET A 69 34.52 -16.89 9.52
CA MET A 69 34.23 -15.57 10.11
C MET A 69 33.55 -15.71 11.47
N VAL A 70 34.01 -14.93 12.45
CA VAL A 70 33.44 -14.86 13.81
C VAL A 70 32.83 -13.49 14.01
N ILE A 71 31.55 -13.44 14.38
CA ILE A 71 30.81 -12.20 14.62
C ILE A 71 29.99 -12.27 15.91
N TYR A 72 29.78 -11.09 16.49
CA TYR A 72 28.93 -10.86 17.66
C TYR A 72 27.79 -9.90 17.28
N THR A 73 26.57 -10.21 17.73
CA THR A 73 25.39 -9.44 17.38
C THR A 73 24.84 -8.55 18.51
N HIS A 74 25.27 -8.75 19.76
CA HIS A 74 24.62 -8.14 20.93
C HIS A 74 25.59 -7.69 22.06
N THR A 75 26.85 -7.37 21.71
CA THR A 75 27.80 -6.83 22.70
C THR A 75 27.27 -5.55 23.35
N GLU A 76 27.81 -5.17 24.51
CA GLU A 76 27.43 -3.92 25.18
C GLU A 76 27.65 -2.72 24.27
N ARG A 77 28.77 -2.73 23.53
CA ARG A 77 29.12 -1.69 22.55
C ARG A 77 28.07 -1.58 21.43
N LEU A 78 27.59 -2.70 20.88
CA LEU A 78 26.57 -2.72 19.86
C LEU A 78 25.22 -2.24 20.40
N ARG A 79 24.86 -2.60 21.62
CA ARG A 79 23.60 -2.11 22.25
C ARG A 79 23.65 -0.59 22.43
N LYS A 80 24.75 -0.04 22.94
CA LYS A 80 24.95 1.42 23.07
C LYS A 80 24.90 2.11 21.71
N HIS A 81 25.55 1.53 20.69
CA HIS A 81 25.57 2.06 19.33
C HIS A 81 24.16 2.13 18.72
N ARG A 82 23.38 1.05 18.79
CA ARG A 82 22.01 1.02 18.26
C ARG A 82 21.09 1.99 19.00
N LYS A 83 21.19 2.05 20.33
CA LYS A 83 20.40 3.00 21.14
C LYS A 83 20.70 4.44 20.72
N LEU A 84 21.97 4.80 20.54
CA LEU A 84 22.37 6.12 20.09
C LEU A 84 21.80 6.47 18.70
N ILE A 85 21.87 5.53 17.75
CA ILE A 85 21.30 5.74 16.41
C ILE A 85 19.79 6.00 16.47
N VAL A 86 19.03 5.19 17.21
CA VAL A 86 17.58 5.36 17.32
C VAL A 86 17.26 6.69 18.01
N GLU A 87 18.02 7.09 19.01
CA GLU A 87 17.86 8.37 19.70
C GLU A 87 18.12 9.57 18.77
N LEU A 88 19.16 9.49 17.91
CA LEU A 88 19.42 10.51 16.88
C LEU A 88 18.33 10.58 15.83
N LEU A 89 17.78 9.43 15.40
CA LEU A 89 16.63 9.39 14.49
C LEU A 89 15.39 10.02 15.12
N LEU A 90 15.14 9.78 16.40
CA LEU A 90 14.05 10.38 17.16
C LEU A 90 14.23 11.89 17.36
N ALA A 91 15.46 12.36 17.53
CA ALA A 91 15.75 13.79 17.62
C ALA A 91 15.35 14.54 16.35
N ALA A 92 15.54 13.93 15.19
CA ALA A 92 15.18 14.51 13.89
C ALA A 92 13.74 14.19 13.43
N HIS A 93 12.92 13.59 14.29
CA HIS A 93 11.55 13.16 13.99
C HIS A 93 10.55 13.97 14.82
N CYS A 94 9.34 14.24 14.25
CA CYS A 94 8.31 15.04 14.95
C CYS A 94 7.81 14.42 16.27
N ARG A 95 7.87 13.12 16.44
CA ARG A 95 7.46 12.35 17.64
C ARG A 95 5.98 12.46 18.04
N ASP A 96 5.10 12.94 17.16
CA ASP A 96 3.66 13.09 17.39
C ASP A 96 2.95 11.74 17.21
N CYS A 97 3.38 10.73 17.99
CA CYS A 97 2.93 9.34 17.81
C CYS A 97 1.44 9.15 18.08
N THR A 98 0.86 9.91 19.03
CA THR A 98 -0.57 9.78 19.41
C THR A 98 -1.52 10.16 18.28
N THR A 99 -1.13 11.08 17.40
CA THR A 99 -1.92 11.51 16.23
C THR A 99 -1.41 10.92 14.92
N CYS A 100 -0.37 10.11 14.96
CA CYS A 100 0.24 9.54 13.76
C CYS A 100 -0.56 8.34 13.26
N VAL A 101 -0.93 8.35 11.97
CA VAL A 101 -1.62 7.24 11.30
C VAL A 101 -0.84 5.90 11.39
N LYS A 102 0.48 5.96 11.57
CA LYS A 102 1.37 4.78 11.68
C LYS A 102 1.61 4.32 13.12
N SER A 103 0.98 4.96 14.12
CA SER A 103 1.12 4.57 15.52
C SER A 103 0.72 3.10 15.75
N GLY A 104 1.50 2.38 16.53
CA GLY A 104 1.34 0.93 16.75
C GLY A 104 1.93 0.03 15.66
N GLU A 105 2.20 0.57 14.44
CA GLU A 105 2.82 -0.16 13.34
C GLU A 105 4.14 0.48 12.88
N CYS A 106 4.65 1.45 13.60
CA CYS A 106 5.85 2.20 13.24
C CYS A 106 7.10 1.51 13.73
N LYS A 107 7.99 1.09 12.82
CA LYS A 107 9.25 0.42 13.16
C LYS A 107 10.18 1.29 14.04
N LEU A 108 10.14 2.62 13.88
CA LEU A 108 10.94 3.51 14.72
C LEU A 108 10.38 3.58 16.14
N GLN A 109 9.05 3.63 16.30
CA GLN A 109 8.37 3.61 17.61
C GLN A 109 8.65 2.30 18.34
N ASP A 110 8.54 1.16 17.66
CA ASP A 110 8.83 -0.17 18.20
C ASP A 110 10.30 -0.28 18.68
N LEU A 111 11.25 0.22 17.88
CA LEU A 111 12.66 0.22 18.25
C LEU A 111 12.94 1.13 19.44
N ALA A 112 12.30 2.29 19.52
CA ALA A 112 12.44 3.19 20.68
C ALA A 112 11.97 2.50 21.97
N HIS A 113 10.82 1.81 21.91
CA HIS A 113 10.30 1.04 23.03
C HIS A 113 11.22 -0.14 23.40
N LYS A 114 11.61 -0.98 22.42
CA LYS A 114 12.52 -2.12 22.65
C LYS A 114 13.88 -1.73 23.27
N MET A 115 14.35 -0.52 22.96
CA MET A 115 15.66 -0.03 23.46
C MET A 115 15.52 0.83 24.73
N ASN A 116 14.33 0.91 25.33
CA ASN A 116 14.07 1.71 26.53
C ASN A 116 14.53 3.17 26.37
N ILE A 117 14.07 3.83 25.30
CA ILE A 117 14.35 5.25 25.06
C ILE A 117 13.15 6.05 25.53
N TYR A 118 13.22 6.60 26.73
CA TYR A 118 12.16 7.42 27.33
C TYR A 118 12.44 8.92 27.19
N ASN A 119 13.69 9.28 26.93
CA ASN A 119 14.12 10.66 26.75
C ASN A 119 15.07 10.75 25.55
N VAL A 120 14.96 11.81 24.77
CA VAL A 120 15.83 12.13 23.65
C VAL A 120 16.75 13.26 24.07
N ARG A 121 18.04 12.98 24.19
CA ARG A 121 19.06 13.92 24.67
C ARG A 121 19.44 15.00 23.67
N PHE A 122 19.08 14.82 22.40
CA PHE A 122 19.47 15.70 21.30
C PHE A 122 18.31 16.61 20.90
N ASP A 123 18.62 17.86 20.61
CA ASP A 123 17.65 18.83 20.13
C ASP A 123 17.31 18.57 18.66
N ASN A 124 16.07 18.90 18.27
CA ASN A 124 15.66 18.89 16.88
C ASN A 124 16.09 20.21 16.21
N TYR A 125 16.96 20.10 15.22
CA TYR A 125 17.44 21.23 14.42
C TYR A 125 16.79 21.31 13.02
N LYS A 126 15.93 20.35 12.68
CA LYS A 126 15.23 20.35 11.37
C LYS A 126 14.09 21.35 11.37
N GLU A 127 14.02 22.14 10.31
CA GLU A 127 12.86 22.95 10.05
C GLU A 127 11.62 22.07 9.76
N VAL A 128 10.47 22.51 10.27
CA VAL A 128 9.19 21.86 9.98
C VAL A 128 8.80 22.20 8.54
N LYS A 129 8.65 21.16 7.72
CA LYS A 129 8.25 21.28 6.32
C LYS A 129 6.76 21.01 6.16
N PRO A 130 6.08 21.67 5.19
CA PRO A 130 4.67 21.42 4.92
C PRO A 130 4.42 19.97 4.49
N VAL A 131 3.28 19.45 4.92
CA VAL A 131 2.80 18.13 4.52
C VAL A 131 2.17 18.23 3.13
N ASP A 132 2.54 17.32 2.23
CA ASP A 132 1.98 17.27 0.88
C ASP A 132 0.73 16.38 0.84
N PHE A 133 -0.42 17.01 0.69
CA PHE A 133 -1.74 16.39 0.52
C PHE A 133 -2.24 16.46 -0.93
N SER A 134 -1.42 16.85 -1.89
CA SER A 134 -1.86 17.11 -3.26
C SER A 134 -2.31 15.84 -4.00
N SER A 135 -1.66 14.71 -3.75
CA SER A 135 -2.05 13.44 -4.37
C SER A 135 -3.39 12.93 -3.80
N PRO A 136 -4.28 12.39 -4.65
CA PRO A 136 -5.51 11.75 -4.20
C PRO A 136 -5.30 10.45 -3.42
N SER A 137 -4.12 9.87 -3.51
CA SER A 137 -3.82 8.52 -3.03
C SER A 137 -2.83 8.48 -1.87
N ILE A 138 -1.81 9.35 -1.88
CA ILE A 138 -0.67 9.31 -0.97
C ILE A 138 -0.49 10.68 -0.29
N VAL A 139 -0.27 10.65 1.01
CA VAL A 139 0.19 11.80 1.80
C VAL A 139 1.68 11.65 2.06
N ARG A 140 2.44 12.72 1.85
CA ARG A 140 3.88 12.78 2.16
C ARG A 140 4.14 13.80 3.27
N ASP A 141 4.60 13.31 4.42
CA ASP A 141 4.99 14.11 5.57
C ASP A 141 6.52 14.04 5.75
N PRO A 142 7.28 15.06 5.29
CA PRO A 142 8.74 15.06 5.38
C PRO A 142 9.25 15.10 6.82
N ASN A 143 8.44 15.55 7.80
CA ASN A 143 8.82 15.65 9.21
C ASN A 143 8.93 14.28 9.89
N LYS A 144 8.38 13.25 9.27
CA LYS A 144 8.42 11.85 9.71
C LYS A 144 9.45 11.01 8.94
N CYS A 145 10.21 11.64 8.03
CA CYS A 145 11.18 10.93 7.19
C CYS A 145 12.50 10.70 7.94
N ILE A 146 12.98 9.46 7.96
CA ILE A 146 14.24 9.03 8.55
C ILE A 146 15.34 8.78 7.51
N LEU A 147 15.15 9.20 6.27
CA LEU A 147 16.13 9.09 5.17
C LEU A 147 16.60 7.66 4.88
N CYS A 148 15.76 6.66 5.10
CA CYS A 148 16.12 5.25 4.88
C CYS A 148 16.24 4.87 3.39
N GLY A 149 15.73 5.68 2.47
CA GLY A 149 15.82 5.48 1.02
C GLY A 149 14.95 4.35 0.44
N ASN A 150 14.15 3.64 1.25
CA ASN A 150 13.33 2.54 0.74
C ASN A 150 12.32 3.00 -0.33
N CYS A 151 11.64 4.12 -0.09
CA CYS A 151 10.67 4.68 -1.04
C CYS A 151 11.31 5.14 -2.36
N VAL A 152 12.52 5.68 -2.30
CA VAL A 152 13.29 6.07 -3.48
C VAL A 152 13.61 4.84 -4.32
N ARG A 153 14.15 3.80 -3.68
CA ARG A 153 14.56 2.57 -4.35
C ARG A 153 13.36 1.79 -4.91
N VAL A 154 12.29 1.59 -4.15
CA VAL A 154 11.11 0.89 -4.67
C VAL A 154 10.48 1.63 -5.85
N CYS A 155 10.44 2.97 -5.82
CA CYS A 155 9.90 3.77 -6.91
C CYS A 155 10.75 3.67 -8.19
N ASN A 156 12.07 3.58 -8.03
CA ASN A 156 13.00 3.51 -9.16
C ASN A 156 13.28 2.07 -9.61
N GLU A 157 13.64 1.18 -8.67
CA GLU A 157 14.14 -0.16 -9.00
C GLU A 157 13.03 -1.16 -9.35
N ILE A 158 11.86 -1.05 -8.67
CA ILE A 158 10.76 -2.00 -8.85
C ILE A 158 9.65 -1.42 -9.72
N GLN A 159 9.26 -0.16 -9.47
CA GLN A 159 8.16 0.47 -10.21
C GLN A 159 8.59 1.14 -11.50
N GLY A 160 9.88 1.44 -11.68
CA GLY A 160 10.41 2.13 -12.87
C GLY A 160 9.92 3.58 -13.04
N VAL A 161 9.27 4.17 -12.03
CA VAL A 161 8.64 5.50 -12.13
C VAL A 161 9.57 6.63 -11.70
N GLY A 162 10.42 6.41 -10.69
CA GLY A 162 11.51 7.31 -10.29
C GLY A 162 11.11 8.70 -9.77
N VAL A 163 9.89 8.88 -9.27
CA VAL A 163 9.40 10.21 -8.82
C VAL A 163 10.10 10.72 -7.57
N LEU A 164 10.43 9.82 -6.64
CA LEU A 164 11.06 10.19 -5.36
C LEU A 164 12.59 10.07 -5.46
N GLY A 165 13.28 11.10 -5.01
CA GLY A 165 14.73 11.16 -4.94
C GLY A 165 15.22 11.78 -3.65
N PHE A 166 16.54 11.68 -3.38
CA PHE A 166 17.16 12.48 -2.33
C PHE A 166 17.36 13.90 -2.83
N THR A 167 16.98 14.87 -2.00
CA THR A 167 17.15 16.29 -2.25
C THR A 167 18.08 16.87 -1.19
N HIS A 168 18.82 17.93 -1.55
CA HIS A 168 19.82 18.59 -0.70
C HIS A 168 20.91 17.62 -0.17
N ARG A 169 21.66 18.06 0.81
CA ARG A 169 22.75 17.27 1.44
C ARG A 169 22.96 17.71 2.89
N GLY A 170 23.72 16.92 3.65
CA GLY A 170 24.00 17.19 5.06
C GLY A 170 22.72 17.22 5.91
N SER A 171 22.61 18.21 6.78
CA SER A 171 21.46 18.38 7.69
C SER A 171 20.14 18.66 6.97
N GLU A 172 20.20 19.26 5.79
CA GLU A 172 19.04 19.61 4.99
C GLU A 172 18.52 18.46 4.09
N ALA A 173 19.27 17.35 4.05
CA ALA A 173 18.89 16.22 3.22
C ALA A 173 17.44 15.78 3.45
N GLY A 174 16.71 15.57 2.36
CA GLY A 174 15.31 15.17 2.36
C GLY A 174 15.03 14.11 1.31
N VAL A 175 13.80 13.62 1.27
CA VAL A 175 13.26 12.81 0.19
C VAL A 175 12.05 13.54 -0.38
N ALA A 176 12.11 13.88 -1.65
CA ALA A 176 11.05 14.62 -2.35
C ALA A 176 11.08 14.32 -3.86
N PRO A 177 10.06 14.70 -4.62
CA PRO A 177 10.16 14.81 -6.06
C PRO A 177 11.20 15.86 -6.49
N ALA A 178 11.63 15.80 -7.73
CA ALA A 178 12.55 16.81 -8.32
C ALA A 178 11.98 18.22 -8.13
N PHE A 179 12.88 19.17 -7.82
CA PHE A 179 12.54 20.57 -7.52
C PHE A 179 11.53 20.75 -6.36
N GLU A 180 11.43 19.78 -5.45
CA GLU A 180 10.49 19.77 -4.33
C GLU A 180 9.01 19.97 -4.74
N LYS A 181 8.64 19.58 -5.97
CA LYS A 181 7.28 19.62 -6.48
C LYS A 181 6.32 18.83 -5.59
N GLN A 182 5.05 19.16 -5.65
CA GLN A 182 4.00 18.37 -5.06
C GLN A 182 3.80 17.05 -5.84
N LEU A 183 3.34 15.99 -5.20
CA LEU A 183 3.12 14.68 -5.86
C LEU A 183 2.12 14.77 -7.03
N SER A 184 1.13 15.66 -6.95
CA SER A 184 0.17 15.90 -8.04
C SER A 184 0.79 16.49 -9.31
N GLU A 185 1.92 17.18 -9.19
CA GLU A 185 2.63 17.84 -10.30
C GLU A 185 3.68 16.94 -10.96
N THR A 186 3.66 15.65 -10.61
CA THR A 186 4.66 14.67 -11.07
C THR A 186 4.02 13.52 -11.84
N ASN A 187 4.87 12.72 -12.47
CA ASN A 187 4.47 11.49 -13.16
C ASN A 187 4.09 10.35 -12.19
N CYS A 188 3.83 10.65 -10.90
CA CYS A 188 3.44 9.66 -9.92
C CYS A 188 2.19 8.88 -10.36
N VAL A 189 2.30 7.57 -10.47
CA VAL A 189 1.21 6.67 -10.88
C VAL A 189 0.30 6.25 -9.70
N SER A 190 0.52 6.80 -8.51
CA SER A 190 -0.31 6.57 -7.32
C SER A 190 -0.37 5.11 -6.84
N CYS A 191 0.59 4.26 -7.21
CA CYS A 191 0.60 2.82 -6.89
C CYS A 191 0.73 2.50 -5.38
N GLY A 192 1.24 3.43 -4.56
CA GLY A 192 1.35 3.27 -3.10
C GLY A 192 2.52 2.41 -2.61
N GLN A 193 3.38 1.88 -3.48
CA GLN A 193 4.50 1.02 -3.07
C GLN A 193 5.50 1.74 -2.16
N CYS A 194 5.71 3.03 -2.37
CA CYS A 194 6.53 3.85 -1.48
C CYS A 194 6.02 3.87 -0.02
N ARG A 195 4.70 3.81 0.20
CA ARG A 195 4.07 3.70 1.52
C ARG A 195 4.29 2.34 2.15
N VAL A 196 4.22 1.25 1.35
CA VAL A 196 4.39 -0.13 1.85
C VAL A 196 5.77 -0.32 2.48
N VAL A 197 6.81 0.18 1.83
CA VAL A 197 8.20 0.04 2.31
C VAL A 197 8.62 1.12 3.32
N CYS A 198 7.77 2.12 3.60
CA CYS A 198 8.09 3.18 4.54
C CYS A 198 8.02 2.67 5.98
N PRO A 199 9.13 2.69 6.75
CA PRO A 199 9.15 2.18 8.11
C PRO A 199 8.50 3.12 9.14
N THR A 200 8.19 4.35 8.73
CA THR A 200 7.57 5.39 9.57
C THR A 200 6.29 5.92 8.92
N GLY A 201 5.71 6.99 9.46
CA GLY A 201 4.54 7.67 8.92
C GLY A 201 4.84 8.74 7.87
N ALA A 202 6.04 8.75 7.26
CA ALA A 202 6.41 9.75 6.26
C ALA A 202 5.63 9.64 4.94
N LEU A 203 5.19 8.43 4.61
CA LEU A 203 4.32 8.16 3.45
C LEU A 203 3.14 7.33 3.94
N THR A 204 1.95 7.84 3.75
CA THR A 204 0.70 7.20 4.19
C THR A 204 -0.36 7.27 3.10
N ILE A 205 -1.43 6.50 3.26
CA ILE A 205 -2.60 6.61 2.38
C ILE A 205 -3.34 7.90 2.72
N ARG A 206 -3.81 8.62 1.71
CA ARG A 206 -4.80 9.67 1.90
C ARG A 206 -6.13 9.01 2.27
N THR A 207 -6.59 9.21 3.49
CA THR A 207 -7.83 8.62 3.98
C THR A 207 -9.06 9.28 3.36
N ASN A 208 -10.08 8.45 3.07
CA ASN A 208 -11.41 8.89 2.68
C ASN A 208 -12.50 8.32 3.61
N MET A 209 -12.12 7.83 4.79
CA MET A 209 -13.07 7.24 5.75
C MET A 209 -14.12 8.25 6.22
N ASP A 210 -13.71 9.51 6.44
CA ASP A 210 -14.62 10.56 6.91
C ASP A 210 -15.71 10.88 5.85
N GLU A 211 -15.36 10.79 4.56
CA GLU A 211 -16.33 10.97 3.46
C GLU A 211 -17.38 9.83 3.47
N VAL A 212 -16.95 8.60 3.77
CA VAL A 212 -17.87 7.46 3.90
C VAL A 212 -18.77 7.62 5.12
N TRP A 213 -18.20 7.95 6.30
CA TRP A 213 -19.00 8.16 7.51
C TRP A 213 -20.00 9.30 7.36
N ALA A 214 -19.63 10.37 6.64
CA ALA A 214 -20.54 11.47 6.36
C ALA A 214 -21.70 11.02 5.44
N ALA A 215 -21.44 10.19 4.44
CA ALA A 215 -22.46 9.64 3.57
C ALA A 215 -23.42 8.69 4.31
N LEU A 216 -22.89 7.81 5.16
CA LEU A 216 -23.68 6.89 6.01
C LEU A 216 -24.55 7.63 7.04
N GLY A 217 -24.14 8.83 7.47
CA GLY A 217 -24.90 9.67 8.38
C GLY A 217 -26.04 10.46 7.73
N ASP A 218 -26.07 10.56 6.40
CA ASP A 218 -27.10 11.32 5.67
C ASP A 218 -28.28 10.41 5.26
N LYS A 219 -29.42 10.61 5.89
CA LYS A 219 -30.67 9.84 5.64
C LYS A 219 -31.22 9.98 4.23
N ASN A 220 -30.83 11.01 3.48
CA ASN A 220 -31.24 11.24 2.10
C ASN A 220 -30.31 10.60 1.08
N THR A 221 -29.30 9.89 1.57
CA THR A 221 -28.29 9.22 0.75
C THR A 221 -28.47 7.72 0.85
N ARG A 222 -28.45 7.03 -0.29
CA ARG A 222 -28.26 5.58 -0.38
C ARG A 222 -26.76 5.33 -0.53
N VAL A 223 -26.16 4.57 0.37
CA VAL A 223 -24.74 4.23 0.33
C VAL A 223 -24.56 2.78 -0.06
N VAL A 224 -24.01 2.55 -1.25
CA VAL A 224 -23.75 1.21 -1.77
C VAL A 224 -22.25 0.91 -1.84
N ALA A 225 -21.86 -0.32 -1.51
CA ALA A 225 -20.48 -0.75 -1.57
C ALA A 225 -20.23 -1.75 -2.70
N GLN A 226 -19.06 -1.64 -3.36
CA GLN A 226 -18.51 -2.71 -4.19
C GLN A 226 -17.16 -3.17 -3.62
N ILE A 227 -16.96 -4.48 -3.55
CA ILE A 227 -15.78 -5.10 -2.92
C ILE A 227 -14.93 -5.79 -3.98
N ALA A 228 -13.65 -5.40 -4.08
CA ALA A 228 -12.71 -6.05 -4.99
C ALA A 228 -12.33 -7.47 -4.51
N PRO A 229 -12.04 -8.40 -5.44
CA PRO A 229 -11.75 -9.80 -5.12
C PRO A 229 -10.65 -10.02 -4.08
N ALA A 230 -9.53 -9.29 -4.15
CA ALA A 230 -8.41 -9.45 -3.23
C ALA A 230 -8.72 -8.99 -1.79
N VAL A 231 -9.71 -8.12 -1.60
CA VAL A 231 -10.11 -7.63 -0.27
C VAL A 231 -10.62 -8.77 0.61
N ARG A 232 -11.39 -9.71 0.03
CA ARG A 232 -12.01 -10.83 0.74
C ARG A 232 -11.01 -11.77 1.43
N VAL A 233 -9.80 -11.89 0.90
CA VAL A 233 -8.74 -12.76 1.45
C VAL A 233 -7.76 -12.01 2.36
N ALA A 234 -7.77 -10.69 2.34
CA ALA A 234 -6.82 -9.86 3.09
C ALA A 234 -7.39 -9.31 4.42
N VAL A 235 -8.70 -9.08 4.52
CA VAL A 235 -9.32 -8.45 5.70
C VAL A 235 -9.24 -9.37 6.93
N GLY A 236 -9.46 -10.67 6.78
CA GLY A 236 -9.52 -11.64 7.87
C GLY A 236 -8.25 -11.68 8.72
N GLU A 237 -7.08 -11.50 8.12
CA GLU A 237 -5.78 -11.49 8.81
C GLU A 237 -5.71 -10.40 9.89
N ALA A 238 -6.30 -9.23 9.66
CA ALA A 238 -6.32 -8.12 10.62
C ALA A 238 -7.17 -8.39 11.87
N PHE A 239 -7.97 -9.47 11.84
CA PHE A 239 -8.85 -9.93 12.92
C PHE A 239 -8.49 -11.33 13.43
N GLY A 240 -7.29 -11.83 13.09
CA GLY A 240 -6.76 -13.09 13.59
C GLY A 240 -7.27 -14.35 12.88
N LEU A 241 -7.98 -14.21 11.76
CA LEU A 241 -8.33 -15.35 10.92
C LEU A 241 -7.10 -15.88 10.18
N PRO A 242 -7.07 -17.18 9.82
CA PRO A 242 -5.97 -17.75 9.04
C PRO A 242 -5.75 -16.99 7.73
N ASN A 243 -4.49 -16.87 7.33
CA ASN A 243 -4.10 -16.17 6.10
C ASN A 243 -4.81 -16.80 4.89
N GLY A 244 -5.33 -15.94 4.01
CA GLY A 244 -6.04 -16.38 2.80
C GLY A 244 -7.48 -16.85 3.04
N THR A 245 -8.02 -16.74 4.25
CA THR A 245 -9.43 -17.06 4.52
C THR A 245 -10.35 -16.15 3.73
N ASN A 246 -11.27 -16.74 2.96
CA ASN A 246 -12.32 -15.96 2.29
C ASN A 246 -13.30 -15.39 3.32
N SER A 247 -13.22 -14.09 3.54
CA SER A 247 -14.01 -13.34 4.52
C SER A 247 -15.18 -12.57 3.89
N MET A 248 -15.54 -12.82 2.62
CA MET A 248 -16.52 -12.01 1.89
C MET A 248 -17.82 -11.84 2.66
N GLY A 249 -18.43 -12.92 3.11
CA GLY A 249 -19.71 -12.85 3.83
C GLY A 249 -19.64 -12.06 5.14
N LYS A 250 -18.51 -12.16 5.88
CA LYS A 250 -18.30 -11.34 7.08
C LYS A 250 -18.08 -9.86 6.76
N ILE A 251 -17.47 -9.55 5.61
CA ILE A 251 -17.32 -8.17 5.16
C ILE A 251 -18.70 -7.58 4.82
N VAL A 252 -19.56 -8.35 4.15
CA VAL A 252 -20.94 -7.94 3.83
C VAL A 252 -21.69 -7.60 5.11
N SER A 253 -21.72 -8.52 6.09
CA SER A 253 -22.38 -8.28 7.39
C SER A 253 -21.80 -7.05 8.10
N ALA A 254 -20.47 -6.90 8.11
CA ALA A 254 -19.83 -5.74 8.74
C ALA A 254 -20.23 -4.41 8.10
N LEU A 255 -20.36 -4.38 6.77
CA LEU A 255 -20.82 -3.20 6.03
C LEU A 255 -22.28 -2.87 6.31
N HIS A 256 -23.19 -3.87 6.32
CA HIS A 256 -24.57 -3.69 6.73
C HIS A 256 -24.69 -3.17 8.17
N LEU A 257 -23.91 -3.73 9.10
CA LEU A 257 -23.88 -3.25 10.50
C LEU A 257 -23.35 -1.79 10.61
N MET A 258 -22.51 -1.34 9.70
CA MET A 258 -22.05 0.06 9.62
C MET A 258 -23.09 0.99 8.97
N GLY A 259 -24.15 0.46 8.34
CA GLY A 259 -25.25 1.22 7.73
C GLY A 259 -25.18 1.37 6.21
N PHE A 260 -24.40 0.55 5.51
CA PHE A 260 -24.49 0.47 4.05
C PHE A 260 -25.84 -0.13 3.65
N ASP A 261 -26.50 0.46 2.67
CA ASP A 261 -27.81 -0.01 2.18
C ASP A 261 -27.68 -1.31 1.38
N GLU A 262 -26.65 -1.44 0.56
CA GLU A 262 -26.40 -2.62 -0.28
C GLU A 262 -24.88 -2.84 -0.50
N VAL A 263 -24.50 -4.10 -0.62
CA VAL A 263 -23.10 -4.55 -0.74
C VAL A 263 -22.94 -5.57 -1.85
N PHE A 264 -22.11 -5.26 -2.84
CA PHE A 264 -21.91 -6.04 -4.05
C PHE A 264 -20.48 -6.53 -4.23
N ASP A 265 -20.31 -7.61 -5.01
CA ASP A 265 -19.01 -8.12 -5.43
C ASP A 265 -18.64 -7.55 -6.81
N THR A 266 -17.47 -6.90 -6.90
CA THR A 266 -16.94 -6.35 -8.15
C THR A 266 -16.69 -7.44 -9.23
N THR A 267 -16.70 -8.73 -8.87
CA THR A 267 -16.58 -9.83 -9.85
C THR A 267 -17.68 -9.83 -10.89
N TYR A 268 -18.87 -9.32 -10.57
CA TYR A 268 -19.94 -9.13 -11.54
C TYR A 268 -19.49 -8.28 -12.75
N THR A 269 -18.82 -7.18 -12.49
CA THR A 269 -18.31 -6.32 -13.56
C THR A 269 -16.95 -6.72 -14.09
N ALA A 270 -16.25 -7.62 -13.42
CA ALA A 270 -15.13 -8.32 -14.04
C ALA A 270 -15.57 -9.18 -15.21
N ASP A 271 -16.73 -9.87 -15.10
CA ASP A 271 -17.36 -10.57 -16.22
C ASP A 271 -17.72 -9.60 -17.35
N LEU A 272 -18.33 -8.45 -17.03
CA LEU A 272 -18.64 -7.42 -18.02
C LEU A 272 -17.38 -6.90 -18.73
N THR A 273 -16.30 -6.64 -17.98
CA THR A 273 -15.02 -6.19 -18.54
C THR A 273 -14.46 -7.21 -19.52
N ILE A 274 -14.53 -8.50 -19.18
CA ILE A 274 -14.06 -9.58 -20.07
C ILE A 274 -14.89 -9.61 -21.36
N MET A 275 -16.20 -9.43 -21.27
CA MET A 275 -17.06 -9.40 -22.47
C MET A 275 -16.70 -8.22 -23.38
N GLU A 276 -16.56 -7.04 -22.83
CA GLU A 276 -16.26 -5.82 -23.57
C GLU A 276 -14.82 -5.84 -24.15
N GLU A 277 -13.83 -6.25 -23.37
CA GLU A 277 -12.44 -6.37 -23.89
C GLU A 277 -12.31 -7.49 -24.93
N THR A 278 -13.08 -8.56 -24.81
CA THR A 278 -13.12 -9.62 -25.82
C THR A 278 -13.74 -9.11 -27.13
N ALA A 279 -14.83 -8.35 -27.02
CA ALA A 279 -15.45 -7.73 -28.20
C ALA A 279 -14.48 -6.74 -28.89
N GLU A 280 -13.81 -5.90 -28.13
CA GLU A 280 -12.77 -4.99 -28.63
C GLU A 280 -11.61 -5.76 -29.29
N PHE A 281 -11.16 -6.86 -28.66
CA PHE A 281 -10.08 -7.67 -29.22
C PHE A 281 -10.46 -8.29 -30.57
N LEU A 282 -11.67 -8.87 -30.65
CA LEU A 282 -12.18 -9.47 -31.89
C LEU A 282 -12.36 -8.43 -32.99
N ASP A 283 -12.86 -7.24 -32.65
CA ASP A 283 -12.95 -6.12 -33.58
C ASP A 283 -11.59 -5.69 -34.12
N ARG A 284 -10.58 -5.54 -33.23
CA ARG A 284 -9.21 -5.21 -33.62
C ARG A 284 -8.59 -6.26 -34.54
N VAL A 285 -8.85 -7.55 -34.30
CA VAL A 285 -8.36 -8.65 -35.15
C VAL A 285 -9.04 -8.61 -36.51
N ALA A 286 -10.36 -8.39 -36.56
CA ALA A 286 -11.15 -8.40 -37.79
C ALA A 286 -10.90 -7.16 -38.67
N ASN A 287 -10.75 -5.99 -38.07
CA ASN A 287 -10.69 -4.69 -38.74
C ASN A 287 -9.30 -4.07 -38.78
N GLY A 288 -8.24 -4.76 -38.34
CA GLY A 288 -6.85 -4.31 -38.44
C GLY A 288 -6.42 -3.30 -37.40
N GLY A 289 -6.99 -3.39 -36.17
CA GLY A 289 -6.58 -2.56 -35.04
C GLY A 289 -5.21 -2.89 -34.43
N LYS A 290 -4.73 -2.05 -33.53
CA LYS A 290 -3.41 -2.25 -32.88
C LYS A 290 -3.41 -3.44 -31.95
N LEU A 291 -2.43 -4.32 -32.13
CA LEU A 291 -2.15 -5.49 -31.31
C LEU A 291 -0.68 -5.46 -30.81
N PRO A 292 -0.35 -6.06 -29.65
CA PRO A 292 -1.28 -6.71 -28.71
C PRO A 292 -2.28 -5.73 -28.07
N LEU A 293 -3.44 -6.24 -27.66
CA LEU A 293 -4.36 -5.49 -26.79
C LEU A 293 -3.84 -5.58 -25.36
N LEU A 294 -3.65 -4.45 -24.71
CA LEU A 294 -3.20 -4.33 -23.32
C LEU A 294 -4.39 -3.90 -22.45
N THR A 295 -4.69 -4.66 -21.41
CA THR A 295 -5.83 -4.34 -20.54
C THR A 295 -5.66 -3.01 -19.80
N SER A 296 -6.76 -2.31 -19.53
CA SER A 296 -6.80 -0.97 -18.90
C SER A 296 -7.28 -0.96 -17.45
N CYS A 297 -7.55 -2.11 -16.84
CA CYS A 297 -8.14 -2.21 -15.50
C CYS A 297 -7.23 -1.71 -14.36
N CYS A 298 -5.90 -1.61 -14.56
CA CYS A 298 -4.96 -1.04 -13.60
C CYS A 298 -4.67 0.44 -13.89
N PRO A 299 -5.18 1.39 -13.10
CA PRO A 299 -4.98 2.82 -13.36
C PRO A 299 -3.53 3.29 -13.21
N ALA A 300 -2.73 2.61 -12.38
CA ALA A 300 -1.31 2.90 -12.28
C ALA A 300 -0.57 2.52 -13.57
N TRP A 301 -0.92 1.36 -14.15
CA TRP A 301 -0.40 0.90 -15.44
C TRP A 301 -0.78 1.85 -16.57
N VAL A 302 -2.04 2.21 -16.69
CA VAL A 302 -2.52 3.13 -17.73
C VAL A 302 -1.76 4.47 -17.66
N LYS A 303 -1.63 5.05 -16.44
CA LYS A 303 -0.87 6.29 -16.26
C LYS A 303 0.63 6.10 -16.53
N PHE A 304 1.19 4.94 -16.25
CA PHE A 304 2.58 4.63 -16.57
C PHE A 304 2.82 4.58 -18.08
N VAL A 305 1.92 3.94 -18.83
CA VAL A 305 1.98 3.93 -20.30
C VAL A 305 1.84 5.34 -20.87
N ASP A 306 0.85 6.11 -20.38
CA ASP A 306 0.65 7.50 -20.83
C ASP A 306 1.91 8.36 -20.64
N ASN A 307 2.70 8.13 -19.58
CA ASN A 307 3.87 8.92 -19.23
C ASN A 307 5.16 8.43 -19.92
N GLU A 308 5.41 7.12 -19.92
CA GLU A 308 6.71 6.55 -20.26
C GLU A 308 6.71 5.84 -21.62
N PHE A 309 5.55 5.41 -22.12
CA PHE A 309 5.39 4.63 -23.34
C PHE A 309 4.20 5.12 -24.19
N PRO A 310 4.13 6.42 -24.54
CA PRO A 310 2.98 6.98 -25.26
C PRO A 310 2.71 6.31 -26.62
N GLU A 311 3.71 5.66 -27.21
CA GLU A 311 3.59 4.89 -28.46
C GLU A 311 2.68 3.64 -28.31
N TYR A 312 2.53 3.12 -27.09
CA TYR A 312 1.62 1.99 -26.79
C TYR A 312 0.22 2.42 -26.35
N LYS A 313 -0.08 3.71 -26.34
CA LYS A 313 -1.40 4.21 -25.92
C LYS A 313 -2.55 3.61 -26.72
N GLU A 314 -2.39 3.45 -28.02
CA GLU A 314 -3.37 2.83 -28.91
C GLU A 314 -3.52 1.31 -28.68
N ASN A 315 -2.54 0.68 -28.05
CA ASN A 315 -2.59 -0.72 -27.66
C ASN A 315 -3.41 -0.96 -26.39
N VAL A 316 -3.54 0.06 -25.52
CA VAL A 316 -4.33 -0.05 -24.29
C VAL A 316 -5.81 -0.17 -24.66
N SER A 317 -6.54 -1.05 -23.96
CA SER A 317 -7.98 -1.19 -24.11
C SER A 317 -8.70 0.12 -23.80
N THR A 318 -9.75 0.39 -24.58
CA THR A 318 -10.65 1.53 -24.35
C THR A 318 -11.67 1.28 -23.26
N CYS A 319 -11.76 0.04 -22.77
CA CYS A 319 -12.66 -0.34 -21.69
C CYS A 319 -12.34 0.36 -20.37
N ARG A 320 -13.35 0.71 -19.62
CA ARG A 320 -13.20 1.15 -18.24
C ARG A 320 -12.85 -0.03 -17.34
N SER A 321 -12.22 0.24 -16.19
CA SER A 321 -11.96 -0.82 -15.21
C SER A 321 -13.26 -1.37 -14.59
N PRO A 322 -13.25 -2.62 -14.05
CA PRO A 322 -14.41 -3.18 -13.34
C PRO A 322 -14.98 -2.24 -12.28
N GLN A 323 -14.13 -1.52 -11.53
CA GLN A 323 -14.57 -0.51 -10.57
C GLN A 323 -15.45 0.56 -11.22
N GLN A 324 -15.00 1.13 -12.33
CA GLN A 324 -15.70 2.23 -12.99
C GLN A 324 -16.95 1.73 -13.74
N MET A 325 -16.87 0.56 -14.37
CA MET A 325 -18.03 -0.06 -15.00
C MET A 325 -19.14 -0.29 -13.98
N PHE A 326 -18.81 -0.87 -12.81
CA PHE A 326 -19.80 -1.16 -11.79
C PHE A 326 -20.45 0.10 -11.24
N SER A 327 -19.64 1.11 -10.94
CA SER A 327 -20.17 2.37 -10.44
C SER A 327 -21.13 3.03 -11.44
N ALA A 328 -20.80 2.99 -12.73
CA ALA A 328 -21.66 3.52 -13.78
C ALA A 328 -22.98 2.73 -13.89
N VAL A 329 -22.90 1.39 -13.88
CA VAL A 329 -24.09 0.50 -13.93
C VAL A 329 -24.99 0.72 -12.71
N LEU A 330 -24.41 0.77 -11.49
CA LEU A 330 -25.19 1.02 -10.27
C LEU A 330 -25.90 2.37 -10.29
N LYS A 331 -25.19 3.43 -10.68
CA LYS A 331 -25.81 4.75 -10.76
C LYS A 331 -26.89 4.84 -11.84
N ASP A 332 -26.74 4.13 -12.96
CA ASP A 332 -27.74 4.08 -13.99
C ASP A 332 -28.98 3.27 -13.55
N TRP A 333 -28.73 2.16 -12.84
CA TRP A 333 -29.79 1.35 -12.23
C TRP A 333 -30.66 2.16 -11.26
N TYR A 334 -30.10 2.91 -10.37
CA TYR A 334 -30.85 3.73 -9.40
C TYR A 334 -31.41 5.03 -9.98
N ARG A 335 -31.08 5.40 -11.22
CA ARG A 335 -31.72 6.48 -11.96
C ARG A 335 -32.98 6.01 -12.69
N ASP A 336 -33.10 4.70 -12.93
CA ASP A 336 -34.27 4.15 -13.55
C ASP A 336 -35.50 4.38 -12.64
N PRO A 337 -36.61 4.92 -13.17
CA PRO A 337 -37.85 5.16 -12.40
C PRO A 337 -38.38 3.94 -11.63
N GLU A 338 -38.12 2.73 -12.12
CA GLU A 338 -38.51 1.49 -11.43
C GLU A 338 -37.71 1.22 -10.15
N HIS A 339 -36.49 1.75 -10.03
CA HIS A 339 -35.60 1.51 -8.94
C HIS A 339 -35.26 2.77 -8.12
N ALA A 340 -35.70 3.94 -8.60
CA ALA A 340 -35.45 5.23 -7.96
C ALA A 340 -36.34 5.39 -6.71
N ASP A 341 -35.70 5.68 -5.56
CA ASP A 341 -36.40 6.02 -4.30
C ASP A 341 -36.30 7.50 -3.92
N GLY A 342 -35.76 8.31 -4.82
CA GLY A 342 -35.54 9.74 -4.60
C GLY A 342 -34.31 10.08 -3.79
N LYS A 343 -33.56 9.08 -3.30
CA LYS A 343 -32.28 9.29 -2.60
C LYS A 343 -31.13 9.53 -3.58
N LYS A 344 -30.12 10.27 -3.12
CA LYS A 344 -28.83 10.36 -3.82
C LYS A 344 -28.05 9.07 -3.62
N THR A 345 -27.61 8.42 -4.69
CA THR A 345 -26.74 7.24 -4.59
C THR A 345 -25.27 7.64 -4.46
N VAL A 346 -24.61 7.14 -3.42
CA VAL A 346 -23.18 7.26 -3.20
C VAL A 346 -22.54 5.88 -3.33
N VAL A 347 -21.67 5.72 -4.32
CA VAL A 347 -20.94 4.46 -4.56
C VAL A 347 -19.58 4.50 -3.87
N VAL A 348 -19.39 3.59 -2.92
CA VAL A 348 -18.14 3.38 -2.21
C VAL A 348 -17.43 2.15 -2.77
N SER A 349 -16.25 2.34 -3.33
CA SER A 349 -15.42 1.24 -3.83
C SER A 349 -14.38 0.82 -2.79
N ILE A 350 -14.37 -0.44 -2.42
CA ILE A 350 -13.43 -1.04 -1.45
C ILE A 350 -12.38 -1.82 -2.23
N MET A 351 -11.17 -1.25 -2.34
CA MET A 351 -10.14 -1.70 -3.28
C MET A 351 -8.80 -1.99 -2.59
N PRO A 352 -8.02 -2.97 -3.04
CA PRO A 352 -6.69 -3.25 -2.47
C PRO A 352 -5.62 -2.26 -2.95
N CYS A 353 -5.98 -1.31 -3.80
CA CYS A 353 -5.06 -0.45 -4.56
C CYS A 353 -5.32 1.04 -4.30
N THR A 354 -4.26 1.80 -4.00
CA THR A 354 -4.36 3.25 -3.81
C THR A 354 -4.55 4.03 -5.12
N ALA A 355 -4.12 3.48 -6.26
CA ALA A 355 -4.30 4.12 -7.56
C ALA A 355 -5.78 4.21 -7.98
N LYS A 356 -6.64 3.36 -7.44
CA LYS A 356 -8.10 3.43 -7.64
C LYS A 356 -8.72 4.74 -7.12
N LYS A 357 -8.11 5.37 -6.10
CA LYS A 357 -8.48 6.71 -5.64
C LYS A 357 -8.18 7.80 -6.69
N MET A 358 -7.10 7.64 -7.45
CA MET A 358 -6.75 8.52 -8.56
C MET A 358 -7.69 8.27 -9.74
N GLU A 359 -7.98 7.00 -10.06
CA GLU A 359 -8.86 6.62 -11.15
C GLU A 359 -10.25 7.26 -11.02
N ALA A 360 -10.84 7.20 -9.82
CA ALA A 360 -12.16 7.79 -9.55
C ALA A 360 -12.23 9.33 -9.75
N LYS A 361 -11.08 9.99 -9.92
CA LYS A 361 -10.99 11.44 -10.18
C LYS A 361 -10.66 11.78 -11.63
N ARG A 362 -10.46 10.77 -12.49
CA ARG A 362 -10.18 11.02 -13.91
C ARG A 362 -11.45 11.51 -14.63
N PRO A 363 -11.32 12.35 -15.66
CA PRO A 363 -12.49 12.82 -16.44
C PRO A 363 -13.31 11.67 -17.02
N GLU A 364 -12.68 10.58 -17.42
CA GLU A 364 -13.31 9.39 -17.98
C GLU A 364 -14.18 8.64 -16.97
N SER A 365 -14.03 8.92 -15.66
CA SER A 365 -14.81 8.33 -14.57
C SER A 365 -16.08 9.12 -14.23
N TYR A 366 -16.56 9.90 -15.17
CA TYR A 366 -17.79 10.70 -15.05
C TYR A 366 -18.77 10.31 -16.14
N THR A 367 -20.01 10.01 -15.76
CA THR A 367 -21.11 9.73 -16.68
C THR A 367 -22.23 10.77 -16.45
N LYS A 368 -22.73 11.35 -17.54
CA LYS A 368 -23.80 12.38 -17.48
C LYS A 368 -23.45 13.59 -16.56
N GLY A 369 -22.14 13.91 -16.44
CA GLY A 369 -21.64 15.03 -15.61
C GLY A 369 -21.47 14.73 -14.11
N GLU A 370 -21.78 13.52 -13.66
CA GLU A 370 -21.59 13.07 -12.28
C GLU A 370 -20.46 12.03 -12.18
N LYS A 371 -19.79 12.01 -11.03
CA LYS A 371 -18.83 10.94 -10.74
C LYS A 371 -19.53 9.60 -10.71
N ASP A 372 -18.94 8.58 -11.34
CA ASP A 372 -19.44 7.22 -11.21
C ASP A 372 -19.09 6.63 -9.85
N THR A 373 -17.83 6.65 -9.47
CA THR A 373 -17.37 6.26 -8.12
C THR A 373 -17.21 7.50 -7.24
N ASP A 374 -17.99 7.62 -6.17
CA ASP A 374 -17.91 8.79 -5.28
C ASP A 374 -16.73 8.74 -4.36
N VAL A 375 -16.53 7.60 -3.67
CA VAL A 375 -15.47 7.41 -2.67
C VAL A 375 -14.77 6.08 -2.91
N VAL A 376 -13.43 6.08 -2.76
CA VAL A 376 -12.63 4.85 -2.77
C VAL A 376 -11.91 4.71 -1.43
N ILE A 377 -12.11 3.59 -0.75
CA ILE A 377 -11.35 3.22 0.44
C ILE A 377 -10.51 1.96 0.18
N THR A 378 -9.38 1.88 0.86
CA THR A 378 -8.50 0.72 0.75
C THR A 378 -8.88 -0.35 1.77
N THR A 379 -8.38 -1.59 1.58
CA THR A 379 -8.52 -2.69 2.55
C THR A 379 -8.14 -2.27 3.97
N THR A 380 -7.05 -1.51 4.13
CA THR A 380 -6.59 -1.05 5.46
C THR A 380 -7.50 0.03 6.05
N GLU A 381 -8.15 0.84 5.23
CA GLU A 381 -9.17 1.79 5.68
C GLU A 381 -10.44 1.04 6.12
N LEU A 382 -10.89 0.05 5.36
CA LEU A 382 -12.02 -0.81 5.75
C LEU A 382 -11.77 -1.48 7.12
N VAL A 383 -10.59 -2.09 7.31
CA VAL A 383 -10.22 -2.69 8.61
C VAL A 383 -10.32 -1.67 9.76
N ARG A 384 -9.87 -0.43 9.52
CA ARG A 384 -9.99 0.65 10.52
C ARG A 384 -11.44 1.04 10.77
N MET A 385 -12.27 1.10 9.73
CA MET A 385 -13.70 1.42 9.89
C MET A 385 -14.42 0.33 10.69
N ILE A 386 -14.17 -0.94 10.43
CA ILE A 386 -14.74 -2.07 11.18
C ILE A 386 -14.32 -1.98 12.66
N LYS A 387 -13.04 -1.72 12.95
CA LYS A 387 -12.53 -1.53 14.32
C LYS A 387 -13.14 -0.30 14.99
N ASN A 388 -13.31 0.80 14.25
CA ASN A 388 -13.89 2.04 14.75
C ASN A 388 -15.38 1.89 15.09
N ALA A 389 -16.10 1.08 14.30
CA ALA A 389 -17.50 0.71 14.56
C ALA A 389 -17.66 -0.26 15.75
N GLY A 390 -16.56 -0.78 16.33
CA GLY A 390 -16.60 -1.73 17.44
C GLY A 390 -17.10 -3.12 17.06
N ILE A 391 -17.04 -3.49 15.77
CA ILE A 391 -17.53 -4.79 15.28
C ILE A 391 -16.51 -5.88 15.59
N GLU A 392 -16.93 -6.92 16.30
CA GLU A 392 -16.16 -8.14 16.56
C GLU A 392 -16.22 -9.06 15.33
N PHE A 393 -15.39 -8.75 14.35
CA PHE A 393 -15.42 -9.33 12.99
C PHE A 393 -15.31 -10.87 12.96
N ASP A 394 -14.60 -11.47 13.89
CA ASP A 394 -14.45 -12.93 14.04
C ASP A 394 -15.75 -13.60 14.49
N LYS A 395 -16.65 -12.86 15.18
CA LYS A 395 -17.88 -13.40 15.79
C LYS A 395 -19.15 -13.17 14.98
N ILE A 396 -19.15 -12.22 14.03
CA ILE A 396 -20.35 -11.97 13.21
C ILE A 396 -20.59 -13.11 12.23
N ASP A 397 -21.86 -13.36 11.92
CA ASP A 397 -22.26 -14.33 10.92
C ASP A 397 -21.97 -13.81 9.51
N ALA A 398 -21.81 -14.71 8.56
CA ALA A 398 -21.59 -14.39 7.16
C ALA A 398 -22.92 -14.20 6.42
N GLU A 399 -23.03 -13.12 5.65
CA GLU A 399 -24.17 -12.83 4.79
C GLU A 399 -23.78 -12.96 3.30
N ALA A 400 -24.77 -13.13 2.42
CA ALA A 400 -24.57 -13.09 0.98
C ALA A 400 -24.50 -11.63 0.51
N CYS A 401 -23.86 -11.38 -0.64
CA CYS A 401 -23.96 -10.11 -1.32
C CYS A 401 -25.39 -9.86 -1.79
N ASP A 402 -25.77 -8.59 -1.88
CA ASP A 402 -27.08 -8.17 -2.32
C ASP A 402 -27.33 -8.44 -3.82
N MET A 403 -28.60 -8.59 -4.18
CA MET A 403 -29.03 -8.81 -5.56
C MET A 403 -29.59 -7.50 -6.16
N PRO A 404 -29.53 -7.34 -7.51
CA PRO A 404 -29.24 -8.36 -8.52
C PRO A 404 -27.75 -8.53 -8.88
N PHE A 405 -26.85 -7.70 -8.39
CA PHE A 405 -25.45 -7.66 -8.84
C PHE A 405 -24.48 -8.42 -7.89
N GLY A 406 -25.01 -9.25 -7.00
CA GLY A 406 -24.20 -9.95 -5.98
C GLY A 406 -23.45 -11.18 -6.46
N ILE A 407 -23.69 -11.65 -7.69
CA ILE A 407 -23.11 -12.90 -8.20
C ILE A 407 -22.30 -12.63 -9.46
N GLY A 408 -20.99 -12.87 -9.39
CA GLY A 408 -20.13 -13.02 -10.56
C GLY A 408 -20.10 -14.46 -11.04
N SER A 409 -19.92 -14.70 -12.33
CA SER A 409 -19.88 -16.02 -12.94
C SER A 409 -18.55 -16.26 -13.67
N GLY A 410 -18.26 -17.54 -13.97
CA GLY A 410 -17.25 -17.95 -14.95
C GLY A 410 -15.91 -17.22 -14.85
N ALA A 411 -15.64 -16.35 -15.79
CA ALA A 411 -14.36 -15.64 -15.92
C ALA A 411 -14.11 -14.63 -14.80
N GLY A 412 -15.15 -13.98 -14.25
CA GLY A 412 -15.04 -13.09 -13.10
C GLY A 412 -14.57 -13.83 -11.84
N VAL A 413 -14.97 -15.08 -11.66
CA VAL A 413 -14.49 -15.93 -10.56
C VAL A 413 -13.00 -16.25 -10.74
N ILE A 414 -12.56 -16.57 -11.96
CA ILE A 414 -11.13 -16.81 -12.27
C ILE A 414 -10.31 -15.56 -11.99
N PHE A 415 -10.79 -14.41 -12.43
CA PHE A 415 -10.18 -13.12 -12.17
C PHE A 415 -10.01 -12.85 -10.66
N GLY A 416 -11.03 -13.22 -9.87
CA GLY A 416 -11.00 -13.10 -8.42
C GLY A 416 -10.03 -14.08 -7.72
N VAL A 417 -9.88 -15.29 -8.24
CA VAL A 417 -8.96 -16.31 -7.70
C VAL A 417 -7.49 -15.93 -7.89
N THR A 418 -7.15 -15.31 -9.00
CA THR A 418 -5.78 -14.84 -9.28
C THR A 418 -5.40 -13.58 -8.50
N GLY A 419 -6.26 -13.08 -7.63
CA GLY A 419 -6.00 -11.85 -6.86
C GLY A 419 -6.31 -10.56 -7.62
N GLY A 420 -6.97 -10.66 -8.77
CA GLY A 420 -7.23 -9.54 -9.67
C GLY A 420 -6.02 -9.24 -10.55
N VAL A 421 -5.93 -7.99 -11.02
CA VAL A 421 -4.88 -7.49 -11.90
C VAL A 421 -3.62 -7.05 -11.12
N THR A 422 -3.28 -7.74 -10.09
CA THR A 422 -2.06 -7.43 -9.33
C THR A 422 -0.94 -8.39 -9.64
#